data_9a3d7f12bdad8ba750d39c86573058fc
#
_entry.id   9a3d7f12bdad8ba750d39c86573058fc
#
_cell.length_a   1.000
_cell.length_b   1.000
_cell.length_c   1.000
_cell.angle_alpha   90.00
_cell.angle_beta   90.00
_cell.angle_gamma   90.00
#
_symmetry.space_group_name_H-M   'P 1'
#
loop_
_entity.id
_entity.type
_entity.pdbx_description
1 polymer ?
#
loop_
_entity_poly.entity_id
_entity_poly.type
_entity_poly.pdbx_seq_one_letter_code
_entity_poly.pdbx_strand_id
1 'polypeptide(L)'
;MLAPTRLWGVGLLPLGWARFVRRSAAEHANLVCDGDSHPSFAHFRPLADKLCGPPGDVQAELTQLIAFFRGLPQVRGDDAARITAIHAAMIDPELANVAELVERVGASQRTIERLTARHFGFSPKQLLRRQRFMRSLAQFMLDPSLKWIGAMDWTYHDQAQFVRDFHEFMGQTPREYAQSPHPILDVFIRERARAHGAAVQTLDSPAGAEPEPSATAA
;
A
#
# COMPACT_ATOMS: atom_id res chain seq x y z
N MET A 1 -31.37 -9.99 -9.31
CA MET A 1 -29.98 -10.44 -9.52
C MET A 1 -29.19 -9.25 -10.08
N LEU A 2 -28.16 -8.75 -9.38
CA LEU A 2 -27.30 -7.69 -9.93
C LEU A 2 -26.50 -8.29 -11.10
N ALA A 3 -26.33 -7.52 -12.16
CA ALA A 3 -25.52 -7.94 -13.30
C ALA A 3 -24.06 -8.15 -12.87
N PRO A 4 -23.33 -9.09 -13.46
CA PRO A 4 -21.90 -9.25 -13.21
C PRO A 4 -21.16 -7.93 -13.46
N THR A 5 -20.45 -7.44 -12.45
CA THR A 5 -19.71 -6.18 -12.54
C THR A 5 -18.23 -6.48 -12.55
N ARG A 6 -17.48 -5.87 -13.48
CA ARG A 6 -16.02 -5.90 -13.53
C ARG A 6 -15.47 -4.62 -12.92
N LEU A 7 -14.45 -4.76 -12.08
CA LEU A 7 -13.73 -3.65 -11.48
C LEU A 7 -12.26 -3.70 -11.89
N TRP A 8 -11.72 -2.57 -12.30
CA TRP A 8 -10.28 -2.39 -12.48
C TRP A 8 -9.75 -1.50 -11.34
N GLY A 9 -8.81 -2.04 -10.57
CA GLY A 9 -8.13 -1.33 -9.50
C GLY A 9 -6.66 -1.12 -9.84
N VAL A 10 -6.18 0.12 -9.69
CA VAL A 10 -4.76 0.46 -9.86
C VAL A 10 -4.21 1.02 -8.57
N GLY A 11 -3.32 0.27 -7.93
CA GLY A 11 -2.56 0.73 -6.76
C GLY A 11 -1.36 1.58 -7.21
N LEU A 12 -1.32 2.84 -6.79
CA LEU A 12 -0.17 3.70 -7.06
C LEU A 12 0.82 3.63 -5.90
N LEU A 13 2.01 3.12 -6.17
CA LEU A 13 3.15 3.22 -5.26
C LEU A 13 3.61 4.68 -5.13
N PRO A 14 4.37 5.05 -4.09
CA PRO A 14 4.80 6.44 -3.88
C PRO A 14 5.49 7.10 -5.07
N LEU A 15 6.36 6.36 -5.76
CA LEU A 15 6.96 6.84 -7.00
C LEU A 15 5.93 6.98 -8.14
N GLY A 16 4.96 6.07 -8.21
CA GLY A 16 3.82 6.15 -9.12
C GLY A 16 2.95 7.37 -8.83
N TRP A 17 2.67 7.65 -7.56
CA TRP A 17 1.96 8.89 -7.16
C TRP A 17 2.71 10.14 -7.64
N ALA A 18 4.03 10.22 -7.35
CA ALA A 18 4.87 11.32 -7.80
C ALA A 18 4.87 11.50 -9.33
N ARG A 19 4.81 10.39 -10.07
CA ARG A 19 4.84 10.36 -11.53
C ARG A 19 3.50 10.71 -12.15
N PHE A 20 2.44 10.09 -11.66
CA PHE A 20 1.15 10.07 -12.35
C PHE A 20 0.18 11.14 -11.82
N VAL A 21 0.16 11.39 -10.52
CA VAL A 21 -0.75 12.38 -9.91
C VAL A 21 -0.11 13.77 -9.77
N ARG A 22 1.16 13.83 -9.38
CA ARG A 22 1.96 15.07 -9.28
C ARG A 22 1.40 16.12 -8.31
N ARG A 23 0.60 15.69 -7.36
CA ARG A 23 0.04 16.50 -6.27
C ARG A 23 0.54 15.98 -4.94
N SER A 24 0.40 16.78 -3.89
CA SER A 24 0.71 16.32 -2.55
C SER A 24 -0.22 15.18 -2.13
N ALA A 25 0.34 14.03 -1.76
CA ALA A 25 -0.46 12.91 -1.29
C ALA A 25 -1.14 13.21 0.06
N ALA A 26 -0.56 14.10 0.89
CA ALA A 26 -1.19 14.52 2.14
C ALA A 26 -2.50 15.28 1.94
N GLU A 27 -2.63 16.02 0.83
CA GLU A 27 -3.87 16.72 0.48
C GLU A 27 -4.98 15.78 -0.01
N HIS A 28 -4.61 14.55 -0.36
CA HIS A 28 -5.51 13.51 -0.89
C HIS A 28 -5.66 12.32 0.07
N ALA A 29 -5.03 12.39 1.24
CA ALA A 29 -5.10 11.33 2.23
C ALA A 29 -6.56 11.15 2.71
N ASN A 30 -7.02 9.90 2.73
CA ASN A 30 -8.40 9.52 3.11
C ASN A 30 -9.50 10.16 2.22
N LEU A 31 -9.14 10.68 1.05
CA LEU A 31 -10.10 11.21 0.09
C LEU A 31 -10.70 10.07 -0.74
N VAL A 32 -12.02 10.03 -0.78
CA VAL A 32 -12.78 9.25 -1.77
C VAL A 32 -13.54 10.25 -2.63
N CYS A 33 -13.27 10.28 -3.91
CA CYS A 33 -13.89 11.23 -4.83
C CYS A 33 -14.14 10.60 -6.20
N ASP A 34 -14.99 11.24 -6.97
CA ASP A 34 -15.15 10.93 -8.38
C ASP A 34 -13.91 11.41 -9.16
N GLY A 35 -13.20 10.45 -9.77
CA GLY A 35 -11.96 10.71 -10.50
C GLY A 35 -12.16 11.55 -11.76
N ASP A 36 -13.34 11.50 -12.38
CA ASP A 36 -13.62 12.26 -13.61
C ASP A 36 -13.76 13.75 -13.36
N SER A 37 -14.32 14.11 -12.22
CA SER A 37 -14.57 15.51 -11.85
C SER A 37 -13.44 16.13 -11.04
N HIS A 38 -12.61 15.32 -10.36
CA HIS A 38 -11.55 15.83 -9.51
C HIS A 38 -10.31 16.29 -10.30
N PRO A 39 -9.85 17.55 -10.15
CA PRO A 39 -8.76 18.12 -10.98
C PRO A 39 -7.45 17.33 -10.95
N SER A 40 -7.17 16.61 -9.85
CA SER A 40 -5.96 15.80 -9.71
C SER A 40 -6.01 14.49 -10.49
N PHE A 41 -7.20 14.02 -10.87
CA PHE A 41 -7.42 12.72 -11.50
C PHE A 41 -8.05 12.81 -12.89
N ALA A 42 -8.56 13.96 -13.29
CA ALA A 42 -9.25 14.16 -14.58
C ALA A 42 -8.40 13.73 -15.81
N HIS A 43 -7.07 13.75 -15.69
CA HIS A 43 -6.18 13.27 -16.76
C HIS A 43 -6.18 11.75 -16.96
N PHE A 44 -6.78 10.97 -16.04
CA PHE A 44 -7.02 9.53 -16.21
C PHE A 44 -8.31 9.21 -16.96
N ARG A 45 -9.18 10.23 -17.21
CA ARG A 45 -10.45 10.04 -17.91
C ARG A 45 -10.33 9.27 -19.24
N PRO A 46 -9.33 9.53 -20.11
CA PRO A 46 -9.17 8.76 -21.36
C PRO A 46 -8.95 7.27 -21.15
N LEU A 47 -8.41 6.88 -19.96
CA LEU A 47 -8.28 5.45 -19.58
C LEU A 47 -9.64 4.90 -19.12
N ALA A 48 -10.36 5.64 -18.28
CA ALA A 48 -11.68 5.26 -17.81
C ALA A 48 -12.67 5.07 -18.99
N ASP A 49 -12.69 6.00 -19.94
CA ASP A 49 -13.52 5.92 -21.15
C ASP A 49 -13.25 4.64 -21.98
N LYS A 50 -12.03 4.13 -21.95
CA LYS A 50 -11.65 2.89 -22.67
C LYS A 50 -12.01 1.62 -21.91
N LEU A 51 -11.95 1.65 -20.58
CA LEU A 51 -12.12 0.46 -19.73
C LEU A 51 -13.53 0.32 -19.17
N CYS A 52 -14.29 1.42 -19.02
CA CYS A 52 -15.63 1.44 -18.44
C CYS A 52 -16.75 1.26 -19.50
N GLY A 53 -16.47 0.50 -20.55
CA GLY A 53 -17.44 0.10 -21.58
C GLY A 53 -18.06 -1.28 -21.31
N PRO A 54 -18.79 -1.85 -22.30
CA PRO A 54 -19.20 -3.24 -22.25
C PRO A 54 -18.00 -4.16 -22.00
N PRO A 55 -18.13 -5.24 -21.20
CA PRO A 55 -17.01 -6.11 -20.90
C PRO A 55 -16.35 -6.66 -22.17
N GLY A 56 -15.09 -6.31 -22.38
CA GLY A 56 -14.25 -6.78 -23.46
C GLY A 56 -13.35 -7.95 -23.03
N ASP A 57 -12.34 -8.22 -23.84
CA ASP A 57 -11.28 -9.15 -23.48
C ASP A 57 -10.40 -8.58 -22.37
N VAL A 58 -10.32 -9.27 -21.24
CA VAL A 58 -9.54 -8.89 -20.05
C VAL A 58 -8.08 -8.62 -20.37
N GLN A 59 -7.49 -9.45 -21.25
CA GLN A 59 -6.08 -9.31 -21.62
C GLN A 59 -5.83 -8.06 -22.48
N ALA A 60 -6.76 -7.74 -23.36
CA ALA A 60 -6.70 -6.50 -24.14
C ALA A 60 -6.87 -5.26 -23.26
N GLU A 61 -7.81 -5.30 -22.32
CA GLU A 61 -8.01 -4.21 -21.34
C GLU A 61 -6.77 -4.00 -20.46
N LEU A 62 -6.16 -5.09 -19.94
CA LEU A 62 -4.92 -5.03 -19.17
C LEU A 62 -3.77 -4.43 -20.00
N THR A 63 -3.65 -4.82 -21.25
CA THR A 63 -2.63 -4.29 -22.16
C THR A 63 -2.80 -2.77 -22.36
N GLN A 64 -4.03 -2.31 -22.56
CA GLN A 64 -4.33 -0.88 -22.68
C GLN A 64 -3.99 -0.11 -21.41
N LEU A 65 -4.33 -0.66 -20.22
CA LEU A 65 -4.00 -0.08 -18.93
C LEU A 65 -2.49 0.06 -18.76
N ILE A 66 -1.73 -0.98 -19.02
CA ILE A 66 -0.27 -0.97 -18.95
C ILE A 66 0.33 0.05 -19.92
N ALA A 67 -0.15 0.07 -21.18
CA ALA A 67 0.33 0.99 -22.20
C ALA A 67 0.09 2.45 -21.81
N PHE A 68 -1.08 2.76 -21.24
CA PHE A 68 -1.39 4.09 -20.74
C PHE A 68 -0.39 4.58 -19.70
N PHE A 69 -0.16 3.79 -18.64
CA PHE A 69 0.77 4.19 -17.58
C PHE A 69 2.24 4.23 -18.06
N ARG A 70 2.64 3.36 -18.98
CA ARG A 70 3.98 3.41 -19.58
C ARG A 70 4.20 4.66 -20.43
N GLY A 71 3.16 5.16 -21.08
CA GLY A 71 3.21 6.38 -21.89
C GLY A 71 3.33 7.69 -21.10
N LEU A 72 3.06 7.65 -19.77
CA LEU A 72 3.14 8.85 -18.95
C LEU A 72 4.60 9.23 -18.62
N PRO A 73 4.90 10.56 -18.43
CA PRO A 73 6.24 11.04 -18.17
C PRO A 73 6.90 10.39 -16.95
N GLN A 74 8.22 10.23 -16.99
CA GLN A 74 9.00 9.70 -15.87
C GLN A 74 9.32 10.80 -14.84
N VAL A 75 9.38 10.41 -13.55
CA VAL A 75 10.00 11.22 -12.50
C VAL A 75 11.52 11.09 -12.63
N ARG A 76 12.23 12.19 -12.62
CA ARG A 76 13.69 12.24 -12.71
C ARG A 76 14.27 13.01 -11.53
N GLY A 77 15.54 12.74 -11.21
CA GLY A 77 16.30 13.47 -10.21
C GLY A 77 16.35 12.80 -8.83
N ASP A 78 16.98 13.50 -7.89
CA ASP A 78 17.29 13.00 -6.54
C ASP A 78 16.04 12.60 -5.74
N ASP A 79 14.90 13.24 -5.96
CA ASP A 79 13.67 12.90 -5.26
C ASP A 79 13.18 11.49 -5.65
N ALA A 80 13.33 11.06 -6.90
CA ALA A 80 12.97 9.71 -7.32
C ALA A 80 13.77 8.63 -6.55
N ALA A 81 15.09 8.81 -6.46
CA ALA A 81 15.97 7.90 -5.71
C ALA A 81 15.60 7.87 -4.22
N ARG A 82 15.34 9.03 -3.61
CA ARG A 82 14.96 9.12 -2.20
C ARG A 82 13.59 8.53 -1.93
N ILE A 83 12.59 8.74 -2.80
CA ILE A 83 11.27 8.12 -2.69
C ILE A 83 11.40 6.60 -2.72
N THR A 84 12.21 6.07 -3.64
CA THR A 84 12.46 4.62 -3.75
C THR A 84 13.18 4.09 -2.51
N ALA A 85 14.19 4.78 -1.99
CA ALA A 85 14.91 4.38 -0.78
C ALA A 85 13.99 4.39 0.47
N ILE A 86 13.16 5.42 0.64
CA ILE A 86 12.16 5.47 1.73
C ILE A 86 11.18 4.31 1.58
N HIS A 87 10.69 4.06 0.37
CA HIS A 87 9.76 2.96 0.11
C HIS A 87 10.40 1.60 0.43
N ALA A 88 11.61 1.34 -0.05
CA ALA A 88 12.34 0.09 0.24
C ALA A 88 12.55 -0.10 1.75
N ALA A 89 12.94 0.95 2.47
CA ALA A 89 13.07 0.87 3.92
C ALA A 89 11.73 0.60 4.62
N MET A 90 10.62 1.21 4.17
CA MET A 90 9.30 1.04 4.79
C MET A 90 8.72 -0.37 4.66
N ILE A 91 9.11 -1.12 3.66
CA ILE A 91 8.66 -2.52 3.49
C ILE A 91 9.47 -3.51 4.33
N ASP A 92 10.63 -3.11 4.85
CA ASP A 92 11.43 -3.95 5.71
C ASP A 92 10.73 -4.14 7.08
N PRO A 93 10.42 -5.38 7.48
CA PRO A 93 9.78 -5.67 8.76
C PRO A 93 10.65 -5.29 9.97
N GLU A 94 11.97 -5.23 9.80
CA GLU A 94 12.92 -4.88 10.85
C GLU A 94 12.99 -3.37 11.11
N LEU A 95 12.42 -2.53 10.25
CA LEU A 95 12.39 -1.09 10.45
C LEU A 95 11.48 -0.71 11.63
N ALA A 96 12.07 -0.39 12.78
CA ALA A 96 11.32 -0.14 14.01
C ALA A 96 10.91 1.32 14.23
N ASN A 97 11.73 2.29 13.79
CA ASN A 97 11.52 3.68 14.15
C ASN A 97 12.02 4.68 13.08
N VAL A 98 11.67 5.97 13.29
CA VAL A 98 12.00 7.05 12.34
C VAL A 98 13.50 7.37 12.31
N ALA A 99 14.22 7.23 13.42
CA ALA A 99 15.66 7.51 13.46
C ALA A 99 16.41 6.50 12.58
N GLU A 100 16.04 5.25 12.64
CA GLU A 100 16.57 4.20 11.79
C GLU A 100 16.24 4.41 10.30
N LEU A 101 15.02 4.88 9.99
CA LEU A 101 14.67 5.27 8.63
C LEU A 101 15.57 6.40 8.11
N VAL A 102 15.83 7.41 8.93
CA VAL A 102 16.73 8.53 8.62
C VAL A 102 18.14 8.02 8.27
N GLU A 103 18.66 7.11 9.09
CA GLU A 103 19.98 6.50 8.90
C GLU A 103 20.04 5.68 7.61
N ARG A 104 19.08 4.79 7.39
CA ARG A 104 19.05 3.93 6.20
C ARG A 104 18.92 4.71 4.89
N VAL A 105 18.15 5.78 4.89
CA VAL A 105 17.94 6.61 3.68
C VAL A 105 19.09 7.60 3.46
N GLY A 106 19.85 7.92 4.49
CA GLY A 106 20.94 8.91 4.41
C GLY A 106 20.46 10.33 4.13
N ALA A 107 19.25 10.70 4.63
CA ALA A 107 18.67 12.02 4.43
C ALA A 107 18.24 12.63 5.76
N SER A 108 18.18 13.97 5.86
CA SER A 108 17.72 14.62 7.09
C SER A 108 16.27 14.25 7.41
N GLN A 109 15.91 14.21 8.70
CA GLN A 109 14.55 13.95 9.15
C GLN A 109 13.53 14.88 8.47
N ARG A 110 13.84 16.18 8.36
CA ARG A 110 12.99 17.16 7.65
C ARG A 110 12.76 16.78 6.18
N THR A 111 13.80 16.26 5.50
CA THR A 111 13.66 15.79 4.12
C THR A 111 12.74 14.58 4.04
N ILE A 112 12.89 13.61 4.95
CA ILE A 112 12.03 12.42 5.01
C ILE A 112 10.59 12.81 5.31
N GLU A 113 10.34 13.65 6.30
CA GLU A 113 9.00 14.16 6.62
C GLU A 113 8.34 14.86 5.42
N ARG A 114 9.07 15.71 4.71
CA ARG A 114 8.58 16.37 3.50
C ARG A 114 8.24 15.38 2.39
N LEU A 115 9.10 14.41 2.13
CA LEU A 115 8.92 13.43 1.06
C LEU A 115 7.79 12.45 1.39
N THR A 116 7.69 12.00 2.64
CA THR A 116 6.62 11.10 3.07
C THR A 116 5.25 11.79 3.04
N ALA A 117 5.14 13.03 3.53
CA ALA A 117 3.90 13.79 3.40
C ALA A 117 3.51 13.98 1.92
N ARG A 118 4.47 14.37 1.08
CA ARG A 118 4.21 14.68 -0.33
C ARG A 118 3.87 13.47 -1.19
N HIS A 119 4.50 12.31 -0.96
CA HIS A 119 4.41 11.17 -1.87
C HIS A 119 3.77 9.92 -1.24
N PHE A 120 3.73 9.82 0.09
CA PHE A 120 3.08 8.72 0.83
C PHE A 120 1.79 9.17 1.54
N GLY A 121 1.56 10.47 1.67
CA GLY A 121 0.36 11.04 2.26
C GLY A 121 0.35 11.20 3.77
N PHE A 122 1.35 10.67 4.47
CA PHE A 122 1.39 10.64 5.94
C PHE A 122 2.79 10.90 6.49
N SER A 123 2.88 11.20 7.79
CA SER A 123 4.17 11.33 8.47
C SER A 123 4.89 9.97 8.54
N PRO A 124 6.24 9.95 8.65
CA PRO A 124 7.01 8.71 8.80
C PRO A 124 6.51 7.85 9.97
N LYS A 125 6.23 8.47 11.10
CA LYS A 125 5.70 7.80 12.30
C LYS A 125 4.36 7.10 12.03
N GLN A 126 3.45 7.76 11.33
CA GLN A 126 2.15 7.20 10.99
C GLN A 126 2.26 6.06 9.97
N LEU A 127 3.17 6.17 9.01
CA LEU A 127 3.46 5.11 8.06
C LEU A 127 3.98 3.84 8.76
N LEU A 128 4.94 3.98 9.68
CA LEU A 128 5.45 2.85 10.46
C LEU A 128 4.36 2.21 11.33
N ARG A 129 3.51 3.02 11.99
CA ARG A 129 2.36 2.51 12.74
C ARG A 129 1.42 1.70 11.84
N ARG A 130 1.11 2.22 10.65
CA ARG A 130 0.25 1.55 9.68
C ARG A 130 0.88 0.24 9.19
N GLN A 131 2.17 0.21 8.91
CA GLN A 131 2.86 -1.00 8.45
C GLN A 131 2.79 -2.13 9.49
N ARG A 132 3.16 -1.86 10.75
CA ARG A 132 3.06 -2.88 11.79
C ARG A 132 1.62 -3.36 12.03
N PHE A 133 0.64 -2.44 11.97
CA PHE A 133 -0.77 -2.81 12.07
C PHE A 133 -1.18 -3.76 10.94
N MET A 134 -0.82 -3.43 9.72
CA MET A 134 -1.18 -4.23 8.56
C MET A 134 -0.49 -5.60 8.55
N ARG A 135 0.76 -5.70 9.03
CA ARG A 135 1.42 -7.02 9.21
C ARG A 135 0.64 -7.88 10.19
N SER A 136 0.23 -7.32 11.33
CA SER A 136 -0.60 -8.03 12.31
C SER A 136 -1.95 -8.48 11.74
N LEU A 137 -2.63 -7.59 11.03
CA LEU A 137 -3.92 -7.90 10.40
C LEU A 137 -3.78 -9.03 9.38
N ALA A 138 -2.78 -8.94 8.53
CA ALA A 138 -2.55 -9.92 7.50
C ALA A 138 -2.17 -11.30 8.07
N GLN A 139 -1.34 -11.33 9.11
CA GLN A 139 -0.98 -12.58 9.78
C GLN A 139 -2.21 -13.23 10.42
N PHE A 140 -3.07 -12.47 11.08
CA PHE A 140 -4.34 -12.98 11.61
C PHE A 140 -5.25 -13.54 10.50
N MET A 141 -5.36 -12.84 9.37
CA MET A 141 -6.22 -13.30 8.26
C MET A 141 -5.67 -14.54 7.55
N LEU A 142 -4.35 -14.72 7.51
CA LEU A 142 -3.74 -15.94 6.96
C LEU A 142 -3.88 -17.13 7.91
N ASP A 143 -3.80 -16.90 9.21
CA ASP A 143 -3.93 -17.93 10.23
C ASP A 143 -4.75 -17.42 11.45
N PRO A 144 -6.08 -17.46 11.39
CA PRO A 144 -6.94 -17.05 12.51
C PRO A 144 -6.74 -17.87 13.79
N SER A 145 -6.08 -19.04 13.72
CA SER A 145 -5.79 -19.88 14.90
C SER A 145 -4.80 -19.23 15.87
N LEU A 146 -3.94 -18.33 15.37
CA LEU A 146 -2.98 -17.58 16.17
C LEU A 146 -3.64 -16.64 17.18
N LYS A 147 -4.93 -16.34 17.02
CA LYS A 147 -5.62 -15.24 17.72
C LYS A 147 -4.85 -13.92 17.51
N TRP A 148 -5.39 -12.82 18.03
CA TRP A 148 -4.72 -11.53 17.87
C TRP A 148 -3.37 -11.43 18.60
N ILE A 149 -3.22 -12.11 19.72
CA ILE A 149 -1.96 -12.09 20.49
C ILE A 149 -0.81 -12.70 19.69
N GLY A 150 -1.05 -13.82 19.03
CA GLY A 150 -0.03 -14.50 18.20
C GLY A 150 0.22 -13.83 16.86
N ALA A 151 -0.77 -13.06 16.35
CA ALA A 151 -0.66 -12.34 15.09
C ALA A 151 -0.08 -10.92 15.25
N MET A 152 0.09 -10.45 16.48
CA MET A 152 0.56 -9.10 16.77
C MET A 152 2.04 -8.93 16.39
N ASP A 153 2.34 -7.91 15.61
CA ASP A 153 3.70 -7.56 15.21
C ASP A 153 4.60 -7.33 16.43
N TRP A 154 5.81 -7.82 16.37
CA TRP A 154 6.78 -7.78 17.49
C TRP A 154 7.16 -6.36 17.92
N THR A 155 6.96 -5.37 17.07
CA THR A 155 7.23 -3.96 17.40
C THR A 155 6.13 -3.28 18.24
N TYR A 156 5.03 -3.99 18.56
CA TYR A 156 4.07 -3.51 19.54
C TYR A 156 4.58 -3.73 20.95
N HIS A 157 4.58 -2.68 21.75
CA HIS A 157 4.99 -2.75 23.15
C HIS A 157 3.97 -3.48 24.03
N ASP A 158 2.68 -3.31 23.72
CA ASP A 158 1.59 -3.93 24.48
C ASP A 158 0.32 -4.09 23.63
N GLN A 159 -0.58 -4.94 24.12
CA GLN A 159 -1.86 -5.19 23.48
C GLN A 159 -2.76 -3.94 23.43
N ALA A 160 -2.66 -3.05 24.41
CA ALA A 160 -3.49 -1.84 24.43
C ALA A 160 -3.13 -0.90 23.29
N GLN A 161 -1.84 -0.82 22.93
CA GLN A 161 -1.40 -0.05 21.76
C GLN A 161 -1.95 -0.64 20.47
N PHE A 162 -1.90 -1.97 20.31
CA PHE A 162 -2.48 -2.65 19.15
C PHE A 162 -3.98 -2.39 19.04
N VAL A 163 -4.74 -2.50 20.15
CA VAL A 163 -6.18 -2.25 20.15
C VAL A 163 -6.52 -0.81 19.77
N ARG A 164 -5.74 0.17 20.25
CA ARG A 164 -5.90 1.59 19.85
C ARG A 164 -5.64 1.79 18.35
N ASP A 165 -4.54 1.23 17.84
CA ASP A 165 -4.22 1.29 16.40
C ASP A 165 -5.31 0.60 15.57
N PHE A 166 -5.83 -0.55 16.04
CA PHE A 166 -6.91 -1.28 15.37
C PHE A 166 -8.17 -0.42 15.25
N HIS A 167 -8.59 0.19 16.36
CA HIS A 167 -9.77 1.04 16.36
C HIS A 167 -9.59 2.29 15.49
N GLU A 168 -8.39 2.90 15.50
CA GLU A 168 -8.08 4.06 14.68
C GLU A 168 -8.12 3.75 13.17
N PHE A 169 -7.57 2.60 12.76
CA PHE A 169 -7.46 2.24 11.34
C PHE A 169 -8.70 1.52 10.78
N MET A 170 -9.42 0.78 11.61
CA MET A 170 -10.54 -0.05 11.17
C MET A 170 -11.91 0.44 11.65
N GLY A 171 -11.95 1.42 12.57
CA GLY A 171 -13.20 1.93 13.15
C GLY A 171 -13.94 0.94 14.05
N GLN A 172 -13.35 -0.21 14.37
CA GLN A 172 -13.95 -1.28 15.17
C GLN A 172 -12.88 -1.99 16.00
N THR A 173 -13.32 -2.83 16.95
CA THR A 173 -12.41 -3.62 17.78
C THR A 173 -11.88 -4.86 17.04
N PRO A 174 -10.73 -5.44 17.45
CA PRO A 174 -10.25 -6.71 16.91
C PRO A 174 -11.28 -7.85 17.03
N ARG A 175 -12.07 -7.85 18.11
CA ARG A 175 -13.10 -8.86 18.33
C ARG A 175 -14.27 -8.76 17.35
N GLU A 176 -14.75 -7.54 17.13
CA GLU A 176 -15.84 -7.28 16.16
C GLU A 176 -15.38 -7.64 14.75
N TYR A 177 -14.14 -7.26 14.41
CA TYR A 177 -13.54 -7.60 13.12
C TYR A 177 -13.47 -9.12 12.90
N ALA A 178 -13.01 -9.88 13.88
CA ALA A 178 -12.88 -11.34 13.77
C ALA A 178 -14.24 -12.06 13.61
N GLN A 179 -15.34 -11.43 14.01
CA GLN A 179 -16.70 -11.97 13.88
C GLN A 179 -17.38 -11.60 12.56
N SER A 180 -16.79 -10.71 11.78
CA SER A 180 -17.35 -10.22 10.52
C SER A 180 -16.74 -10.95 9.32
N PRO A 181 -17.49 -11.22 8.24
CA PRO A 181 -16.93 -11.78 7.02
C PRO A 181 -16.15 -10.71 6.23
N HIS A 182 -15.00 -11.08 5.70
CA HIS A 182 -14.15 -10.18 4.90
C HIS A 182 -13.84 -10.76 3.51
N PRO A 183 -14.85 -11.06 2.68
CA PRO A 183 -14.70 -11.89 1.48
C PRO A 183 -13.73 -11.30 0.44
N ILE A 184 -13.67 -9.97 0.32
CA ILE A 184 -12.77 -9.30 -0.62
C ILE A 184 -11.34 -9.28 -0.07
N LEU A 185 -11.16 -8.84 1.16
CA LEU A 185 -9.84 -8.71 1.78
C LEU A 185 -9.17 -10.07 2.00
N ASP A 186 -9.96 -11.10 2.32
CA ASP A 186 -9.48 -12.47 2.51
C ASP A 186 -8.86 -13.04 1.22
N VAL A 187 -9.56 -12.88 0.09
CA VAL A 187 -9.02 -13.26 -1.22
C VAL A 187 -7.77 -12.45 -1.56
N PHE A 188 -7.82 -11.15 -1.37
CA PHE A 188 -6.70 -10.26 -1.68
C PHE A 188 -5.43 -10.62 -0.89
N ILE A 189 -5.54 -10.84 0.42
CA ILE A 189 -4.38 -11.20 1.27
C ILE A 189 -3.82 -12.56 0.87
N ARG A 190 -4.67 -13.56 0.61
CA ARG A 190 -4.23 -14.89 0.20
C ARG A 190 -3.51 -14.87 -1.15
N GLU A 191 -4.03 -14.15 -2.13
CA GLU A 191 -3.40 -14.04 -3.45
C GLU A 191 -2.07 -13.26 -3.37
N ARG A 192 -1.99 -12.23 -2.55
CA ARG A 192 -0.71 -11.54 -2.30
C ARG A 192 0.32 -12.45 -1.61
N ALA A 193 -0.09 -13.21 -0.60
CA ALA A 193 0.80 -14.15 0.07
C ALA A 193 1.31 -15.22 -0.90
N ARG A 194 0.49 -15.70 -1.83
CA ARG A 194 0.92 -16.63 -2.89
C ARG A 194 1.91 -15.99 -3.86
N ALA A 195 1.70 -14.73 -4.24
CA ALA A 195 2.53 -14.05 -5.23
C ALA A 195 3.89 -13.59 -4.66
N HIS A 196 3.95 -13.24 -3.37
CA HIS A 196 5.12 -12.59 -2.76
C HIS A 196 5.70 -13.35 -1.55
N GLY A 197 5.19 -14.55 -1.25
CA GLY A 197 5.58 -15.33 -0.07
C GLY A 197 4.83 -14.90 1.21
N ALA A 198 5.16 -15.55 2.32
CA ALA A 198 4.42 -15.43 3.59
C ALA A 198 4.49 -14.05 4.26
N ALA A 199 5.42 -13.20 3.89
CA ALA A 199 5.52 -11.85 4.42
C ALA A 199 4.45 -10.96 3.79
N VAL A 200 3.36 -10.76 4.48
CA VAL A 200 2.31 -9.85 4.02
C VAL A 200 2.76 -8.43 4.22
N GLN A 201 3.30 -7.87 3.18
CA GLN A 201 3.61 -6.45 3.12
C GLN A 201 2.41 -5.70 2.54
N THR A 202 2.13 -4.54 3.08
CA THR A 202 1.05 -3.67 2.62
C THR A 202 1.44 -2.78 1.46
N LEU A 203 2.74 -2.67 1.23
CA LEU A 203 3.32 -2.00 0.07
C LEU A 203 4.05 -3.06 -0.75
N ASP A 204 3.81 -3.09 -2.05
CA ASP A 204 4.62 -3.90 -2.96
C ASP A 204 6.04 -3.32 -3.02
N SER A 205 7.03 -4.17 -3.28
CA SER A 205 8.40 -3.72 -3.47
C SER A 205 8.50 -2.67 -4.58
N PRO A 206 9.36 -1.64 -4.43
CA PRO A 206 9.57 -0.69 -5.50
C PRO A 206 10.03 -1.41 -6.77
N ALA A 207 9.56 -0.94 -7.93
CA ALA A 207 9.93 -1.54 -9.21
C ALA A 207 11.46 -1.58 -9.38
N GLY A 208 12.03 -2.76 -9.65
CA GLY A 208 13.47 -2.96 -9.79
C GLY A 208 14.17 -3.48 -8.52
N ALA A 209 13.49 -3.62 -7.40
CA ALA A 209 13.98 -4.41 -6.28
C ALA A 209 13.65 -5.89 -6.56
N GLU A 210 14.65 -6.69 -6.86
CA GLU A 210 14.45 -8.15 -6.89
C GLU A 210 14.12 -8.62 -5.46
N PRO A 211 13.14 -9.51 -5.28
CA PRO A 211 12.95 -10.16 -4.00
C PRO A 211 14.22 -10.95 -3.67
N GLU A 212 14.86 -10.66 -2.52
CA GLU A 212 15.90 -11.53 -2.04
C GLU A 212 15.34 -12.96 -1.91
N PRO A 213 16.06 -13.98 -2.44
CA PRO A 213 15.62 -15.35 -2.29
C PRO A 213 15.51 -15.65 -0.80
N SER A 214 14.30 -15.97 -0.34
CA SER A 214 14.07 -16.42 1.02
C SER A 214 15.05 -17.55 1.31
N ALA A 215 15.93 -17.34 2.28
CA ALA A 215 16.83 -18.38 2.78
C ALA A 215 15.95 -19.54 3.26
N THR A 216 15.79 -20.52 2.40
CA THR A 216 15.14 -21.78 2.74
C THR A 216 16.02 -22.42 3.81
N ALA A 217 15.45 -22.55 4.99
CA ALA A 217 16.03 -23.27 6.10
C ALA A 217 16.44 -24.67 5.65
N ALA A 218 17.70 -24.98 5.85
CA ALA A 218 18.22 -26.35 5.84
C ALA A 218 17.84 -27.06 7.15
#